data_9c791d88834ca4c668097beaa128209c
#
_entry.id   9c791d88834ca4c668097beaa128209c
#
_cell.length_a   1.000
_cell.length_b   1.000
_cell.length_c   1.000
_cell.angle_alpha   90.00
_cell.angle_beta   90.00
_cell.angle_gamma   90.00
#
_symmetry.space_group_name_H-M   'P 1'
#
loop_
_entity.id
_entity.type
_entity.pdbx_description
1 polymer ?
#
loop_
_entity_poly.entity_id
_entity_poly.type
_entity_poly.pdbx_seq_one_letter_code
_entity_poly.pdbx_strand_id
1 'polypeptide(L)'
;NITNIVVQELDPNDYWTFSGGNITINDEGCRINRISSTTFIQQNVLTSGKVYKVEFDVLDKPDNSGTFIVRLGSNNVYDVVTYEGTRFSEYITSAGIDFRIYSSSNNGVIYVDNIVVQEIIDTNNIPRINYDSNGENGHWLLEPSRINYATYSSDINEWSEVISNGTITSTSNYALAPNGENEATRLQLNSTTGYALKSATTTSFNDDYYISIYLKSNTTENQEVAIYGRNSLTISYTVTPQWQRFTVACNNSSGSAFFNFGVFSTFGSDTDLDILAWGGQLEEGSYATSLIPTLTGSTETRATETANGAGSAELINSTEGVLYAEIAALADDGTNRT
;
A
#
# COMPACT_ATOMS: atom_id res chain seq x y z
N ASN A 1 -7.00 -12.86 -4.91
CA ASN A 1 -6.64 -13.58 -6.13
C ASN A 1 -5.78 -12.68 -7.00
N ILE A 2 -4.48 -12.96 -7.03
CA ILE A 2 -3.58 -12.40 -8.03
C ILE A 2 -3.86 -13.18 -9.32
N THR A 3 -4.71 -12.66 -10.17
CA THR A 3 -4.92 -13.17 -11.52
C THR A 3 -4.10 -12.31 -12.48
N ASN A 4 -3.07 -12.88 -13.03
CA ASN A 4 -2.06 -12.39 -13.95
C ASN A 4 -0.75 -11.93 -13.28
N ILE A 5 -0.08 -12.86 -12.62
CA ILE A 5 1.38 -12.73 -12.50
C ILE A 5 1.93 -13.13 -13.87
N VAL A 6 2.32 -12.18 -14.68
CA VAL A 6 3.21 -12.44 -15.80
C VAL A 6 4.62 -12.47 -15.20
N VAL A 7 5.06 -13.63 -14.77
CA VAL A 7 6.49 -13.88 -14.55
C VAL A 7 7.10 -14.00 -15.94
N GLN A 8 7.68 -12.93 -16.44
CA GLN A 8 8.48 -12.98 -17.63
C GLN A 8 9.91 -13.26 -17.19
N GLU A 9 10.40 -14.45 -17.49
CA GLU A 9 11.84 -14.74 -17.42
C GLU A 9 12.52 -13.77 -18.40
N LEU A 10 13.26 -12.82 -17.86
CA LEU A 10 14.00 -11.86 -18.67
C LEU A 10 15.24 -12.58 -19.19
N ASP A 11 15.26 -12.89 -20.49
CA ASP A 11 16.54 -13.12 -21.16
C ASP A 11 17.33 -11.80 -21.08
N PRO A 12 18.44 -11.74 -20.33
CA PRO A 12 19.16 -10.51 -20.07
C PRO A 12 19.68 -9.82 -21.35
N ASN A 13 19.68 -10.50 -22.47
CA ASN A 13 20.29 -10.01 -23.70
C ASN A 13 19.32 -9.44 -24.74
N ASP A 14 18.03 -9.78 -24.72
CA ASP A 14 17.14 -9.50 -25.86
C ASP A 14 16.22 -8.29 -25.69
N TYR A 15 16.03 -7.77 -24.48
CA TYR A 15 14.98 -6.76 -24.21
C TYR A 15 15.48 -5.44 -23.59
N TRP A 16 16.74 -5.40 -23.16
CA TRP A 16 17.29 -4.19 -22.58
C TRP A 16 18.01 -3.31 -23.60
N THR A 17 17.67 -2.03 -23.60
CA THR A 17 18.42 -1.01 -24.30
C THR A 17 19.48 -0.42 -23.36
N PHE A 18 20.71 -0.38 -23.82
CA PHE A 18 21.85 0.15 -23.08
C PHE A 18 22.33 1.46 -23.70
N SER A 19 22.75 2.41 -22.86
CA SER A 19 23.37 3.65 -23.32
C SER A 19 24.46 4.10 -22.39
N GLY A 20 25.54 4.64 -22.98
CA GLY A 20 26.70 5.17 -22.25
C GLY A 20 27.53 4.07 -21.57
N GLY A 21 28.64 4.45 -20.97
CA GLY A 21 29.48 3.71 -20.04
C GLY A 21 29.73 2.23 -20.27
N ASN A 22 30.10 1.54 -19.20
CA ASN A 22 30.26 0.10 -19.18
C ASN A 22 29.08 -0.54 -18.45
N ILE A 23 28.27 -1.30 -19.18
CA ILE A 23 27.19 -2.13 -18.62
C ILE A 23 27.57 -3.58 -18.86
N THR A 24 27.46 -4.40 -17.84
CA THR A 24 27.71 -5.84 -17.92
C THR A 24 26.56 -6.56 -17.26
N ILE A 25 25.98 -7.53 -17.94
CA ILE A 25 24.96 -8.44 -17.40
C ILE A 25 25.54 -9.84 -17.41
N ASN A 26 25.44 -10.52 -16.30
CA ASN A 26 25.86 -11.90 -16.11
C ASN A 26 24.99 -12.57 -15.05
N ASP A 27 25.32 -13.81 -14.68
CA ASP A 27 24.60 -14.59 -13.66
C ASP A 27 24.63 -13.95 -12.24
N GLU A 28 25.48 -12.94 -12.04
CA GLU A 28 25.61 -12.19 -10.80
C GLU A 28 24.80 -10.88 -10.80
N GLY A 29 24.02 -10.61 -11.86
CA GLY A 29 23.20 -9.42 -12.01
C GLY A 29 23.70 -8.42 -13.06
N CYS A 30 23.16 -7.21 -13.01
CA CYS A 30 23.46 -6.12 -13.91
C CYS A 30 24.37 -5.07 -13.24
N ARG A 31 25.57 -4.87 -13.79
CA ARG A 31 26.49 -3.82 -13.39
C ARG A 31 26.34 -2.60 -14.28
N ILE A 32 25.98 -1.47 -13.69
CA ILE A 32 25.90 -0.16 -14.37
C ILE A 32 27.05 0.71 -13.87
N ASN A 33 27.98 1.04 -14.78
CA ASN A 33 29.15 1.86 -14.45
C ASN A 33 29.23 3.09 -15.36
N ARG A 34 28.96 4.26 -14.78
CA ARG A 34 29.11 5.54 -15.48
C ARG A 34 30.54 6.06 -15.39
N ILE A 35 31.16 6.29 -16.55
CA ILE A 35 32.50 6.85 -16.64
C ILE A 35 32.45 8.36 -16.98
N SER A 36 31.77 8.74 -18.04
CA SER A 36 31.77 10.13 -18.53
C SER A 36 30.46 10.63 -19.12
N SER A 37 29.49 9.74 -19.35
CA SER A 37 28.18 10.08 -19.93
C SER A 37 27.08 9.38 -19.17
N THR A 38 25.85 9.85 -19.29
CA THR A 38 24.69 9.18 -18.68
C THR A 38 24.64 7.72 -19.14
N THR A 39 24.70 6.81 -18.18
CA THR A 39 24.71 5.37 -18.41
C THR A 39 23.41 4.80 -17.82
N PHE A 40 22.67 4.04 -18.63
CA PHE A 40 21.38 3.49 -18.23
C PHE A 40 21.09 2.15 -18.87
N ILE A 41 20.23 1.39 -18.20
CA ILE A 41 19.45 0.29 -18.76
C ILE A 41 18.01 0.75 -18.91
N GLN A 42 17.34 0.36 -19.99
CA GLN A 42 15.98 0.78 -20.33
C GLN A 42 15.17 -0.33 -20.96
N GLN A 43 13.89 -0.38 -20.59
CA GLN A 43 12.84 -1.10 -21.33
C GLN A 43 11.63 -0.19 -21.58
N ASN A 44 10.94 -0.39 -22.70
CA ASN A 44 9.69 0.30 -23.02
C ASN A 44 8.50 -0.62 -22.69
N VAL A 45 8.17 -0.73 -21.42
CA VAL A 45 7.17 -1.68 -20.89
C VAL A 45 6.03 -0.99 -20.14
N LEU A 46 6.00 0.34 -20.11
CA LEU A 46 5.05 1.09 -19.31
C LEU A 46 3.93 1.68 -20.16
N THR A 47 2.81 1.96 -19.50
CA THR A 47 1.71 2.79 -20.00
C THR A 47 1.67 4.09 -19.20
N SER A 48 1.68 5.23 -19.87
CA SER A 48 1.65 6.54 -19.21
C SER A 48 0.38 6.72 -18.38
N GLY A 49 0.52 7.27 -17.19
CA GLY A 49 -0.57 7.52 -16.24
C GLY A 49 -0.92 6.34 -15.33
N LYS A 50 -0.28 5.18 -15.52
CA LYS A 50 -0.45 4.02 -14.65
C LYS A 50 0.54 4.03 -13.48
N VAL A 51 0.15 3.42 -12.37
CA VAL A 51 1.02 3.21 -11.20
C VAL A 51 1.70 1.85 -11.32
N TYR A 52 2.99 1.83 -11.05
CA TYR A 52 3.81 0.61 -11.05
C TYR A 52 4.48 0.44 -9.69
N LYS A 53 4.48 -0.79 -9.19
CA LYS A 53 5.41 -1.22 -8.14
C LYS A 53 6.73 -1.57 -8.83
N VAL A 54 7.80 -0.93 -8.40
CA VAL A 54 9.15 -1.18 -8.90
C VAL A 54 10.00 -1.72 -7.77
N GLU A 55 10.59 -2.87 -7.99
CA GLU A 55 11.45 -3.53 -7.01
C GLU A 55 12.72 -4.02 -7.68
N PHE A 56 13.84 -3.98 -6.97
CA PHE A 56 15.08 -4.64 -7.36
C PHE A 56 16.02 -4.75 -6.16
N ASP A 57 16.93 -5.70 -6.23
CA ASP A 57 17.96 -5.89 -5.24
C ASP A 57 19.22 -5.08 -5.62
N VAL A 58 19.82 -4.43 -4.65
CA VAL A 58 21.11 -3.79 -4.77
C VAL A 58 22.15 -4.72 -4.20
N LEU A 59 22.93 -5.33 -5.07
CA LEU A 59 23.91 -6.33 -4.67
C LEU A 59 25.20 -5.67 -4.16
N ASP A 60 25.65 -4.61 -4.83
CA ASP A 60 26.88 -3.90 -4.48
C ASP A 60 26.85 -2.45 -5.00
N LYS A 61 27.48 -1.55 -4.26
CA LYS A 61 27.73 -0.15 -4.61
C LYS A 61 29.13 0.28 -4.12
N PRO A 62 30.19 -0.21 -4.77
CA PRO A 62 31.56 -0.18 -4.23
C PRO A 62 32.10 1.19 -3.88
N ASP A 63 31.62 2.24 -4.53
CA ASP A 63 32.20 3.59 -4.35
C ASP A 63 31.39 4.49 -3.43
N ASN A 64 30.21 4.05 -2.97
CA ASN A 64 29.23 4.89 -2.25
C ASN A 64 29.03 6.29 -2.87
N SER A 65 29.58 6.49 -4.05
CA SER A 65 29.59 7.71 -4.84
C SER A 65 28.64 7.56 -6.01
N GLY A 66 27.91 8.58 -6.31
CA GLY A 66 27.01 8.59 -7.47
C GLY A 66 25.55 8.48 -7.10
N THR A 67 24.75 9.32 -7.74
CA THR A 67 23.30 9.28 -7.65
C THR A 67 22.75 8.34 -8.71
N PHE A 68 22.01 7.35 -8.28
CA PHE A 68 21.25 6.48 -9.16
C PHE A 68 19.78 6.90 -9.14
N ILE A 69 19.15 6.81 -10.27
CA ILE A 69 17.78 7.27 -10.48
C ILE A 69 17.00 6.15 -11.13
N VAL A 70 15.87 5.82 -10.53
CA VAL A 70 14.80 5.07 -11.19
C VAL A 70 13.88 6.06 -11.88
N ARG A 71 13.55 5.80 -13.13
CA ARG A 71 12.73 6.67 -13.93
C ARG A 71 11.63 5.89 -14.64
N LEU A 72 10.40 6.39 -14.55
CA LEU A 72 9.23 5.90 -15.28
C LEU A 72 8.68 7.02 -16.18
N GLY A 73 9.06 6.99 -17.45
CA GLY A 73 8.80 8.09 -18.38
C GLY A 73 9.58 9.35 -18.00
N SER A 74 8.91 10.44 -17.63
CA SER A 74 9.55 11.67 -17.13
C SER A 74 9.62 11.74 -15.60
N ASN A 75 9.00 10.81 -14.86
CA ASN A 75 9.03 10.79 -13.40
C ASN A 75 10.32 10.12 -12.90
N ASN A 76 11.09 10.85 -12.11
CA ASN A 76 12.34 10.38 -11.53
C ASN A 76 12.17 10.20 -10.02
N VAL A 77 12.69 9.08 -9.50
CA VAL A 77 12.91 8.87 -8.07
C VAL A 77 14.41 9.03 -7.82
N TYR A 78 14.79 9.99 -7.00
CA TYR A 78 16.18 10.34 -6.73
C TYR A 78 16.71 9.58 -5.51
N ASP A 79 18.04 9.38 -5.47
CA ASP A 79 18.78 8.74 -4.37
C ASP A 79 18.28 7.36 -3.98
N VAL A 80 17.94 6.59 -4.99
CA VAL A 80 17.30 5.31 -4.90
C VAL A 80 18.10 4.28 -4.09
N VAL A 81 19.40 4.51 -3.92
CA VAL A 81 20.25 3.48 -3.34
C VAL A 81 21.29 4.08 -2.42
N THR A 82 21.10 3.84 -1.16
CA THR A 82 22.07 4.23 -0.16
C THR A 82 22.96 3.10 0.34
N TYR A 83 22.55 1.84 0.23
CA TYR A 83 23.27 0.74 0.87
C TYR A 83 23.28 -0.56 0.06
N GLU A 84 24.41 -1.24 0.07
CA GLU A 84 24.59 -2.62 -0.38
C GLU A 84 23.68 -3.58 0.40
N GLY A 85 23.15 -4.60 -0.25
CA GLY A 85 22.30 -5.61 0.34
C GLY A 85 20.87 -5.15 0.66
N THR A 86 20.44 -4.02 0.11
CA THR A 86 19.06 -3.52 0.28
C THR A 86 18.20 -3.85 -0.95
N ARG A 87 16.88 -4.02 -0.70
CA ARG A 87 15.88 -4.10 -1.76
C ARG A 87 15.23 -2.75 -1.94
N PHE A 88 15.26 -2.22 -3.15
CA PHE A 88 14.44 -1.08 -3.53
C PHE A 88 13.00 -1.54 -3.76
N SER A 89 12.03 -0.82 -3.24
CA SER A 89 10.60 -1.10 -3.44
C SER A 89 9.82 0.22 -3.34
N GLU A 90 9.26 0.67 -4.46
CA GLU A 90 8.52 1.93 -4.53
C GLU A 90 7.33 1.86 -5.48
N TYR A 91 6.29 2.65 -5.19
CA TYR A 91 5.14 2.86 -6.07
C TYR A 91 5.31 4.17 -6.84
N ILE A 92 5.36 4.08 -8.16
CA ILE A 92 5.68 5.23 -9.02
C ILE A 92 4.63 5.35 -10.13
N THR A 93 4.01 6.52 -10.27
CA THR A 93 3.14 6.80 -11.41
C THR A 93 4.01 7.06 -12.65
N SER A 94 3.78 6.32 -13.72
CA SER A 94 4.50 6.51 -14.97
C SER A 94 4.04 7.77 -15.71
N ALA A 95 4.98 8.56 -16.19
CA ALA A 95 4.75 9.70 -17.07
C ALA A 95 5.25 9.46 -18.51
N GLY A 96 5.31 8.20 -18.94
CA GLY A 96 5.77 7.78 -20.25
C GLY A 96 5.78 6.26 -20.41
N ILE A 97 6.49 5.76 -21.40
CA ILE A 97 6.52 4.33 -21.74
C ILE A 97 7.80 3.62 -21.31
N ASP A 98 8.82 4.36 -20.91
CA ASP A 98 10.15 3.84 -20.61
C ASP A 98 10.39 3.68 -19.11
N PHE A 99 10.84 2.52 -18.71
CA PHE A 99 11.46 2.24 -17.42
C PHE A 99 12.97 2.32 -17.55
N ARG A 100 13.64 3.03 -16.64
CA ARG A 100 15.11 3.15 -16.63
C ARG A 100 15.68 3.08 -15.23
N ILE A 101 16.85 2.44 -15.13
CA ILE A 101 17.80 2.65 -14.04
C ILE A 101 19.03 3.33 -14.62
N TYR A 102 19.39 4.50 -14.13
CA TYR A 102 20.54 5.24 -14.66
C TYR A 102 21.35 5.97 -13.59
N SER A 103 22.62 6.21 -13.90
CA SER A 103 23.48 7.03 -13.09
C SER A 103 23.52 8.46 -13.61
N SER A 104 23.23 9.44 -12.77
CA SER A 104 23.29 10.87 -13.09
C SER A 104 24.61 11.54 -12.73
N SER A 105 25.43 10.90 -11.89
CA SER A 105 26.73 11.42 -11.45
C SER A 105 27.89 10.62 -12.04
N ASN A 106 29.06 11.28 -12.20
CA ASN A 106 30.26 10.63 -12.73
C ASN A 106 30.83 9.61 -11.73
N ASN A 107 31.42 8.54 -12.25
CA ASN A 107 32.12 7.48 -11.51
C ASN A 107 31.24 6.67 -10.55
N GLY A 108 29.92 6.63 -10.79
CA GLY A 108 29.03 5.76 -10.02
C GLY A 108 29.00 4.33 -10.57
N VAL A 109 29.11 3.34 -9.68
CA VAL A 109 28.93 1.92 -9.98
C VAL A 109 27.83 1.36 -9.11
N ILE A 110 26.88 0.64 -9.71
CA ILE A 110 25.86 -0.11 -9.00
C ILE A 110 25.69 -1.50 -9.61
N TYR A 111 25.46 -2.48 -8.78
CA TYR A 111 25.05 -3.82 -9.17
C TYR A 111 23.62 -4.06 -8.73
N VAL A 112 22.74 -4.39 -9.67
CA VAL A 112 21.33 -4.65 -9.44
C VAL A 112 20.91 -5.99 -9.98
N ASP A 113 19.94 -6.62 -9.32
CA ASP A 113 19.36 -7.89 -9.73
C ASP A 113 17.86 -7.93 -9.35
N ASN A 114 17.16 -8.98 -9.78
CA ASN A 114 15.77 -9.24 -9.44
C ASN A 114 14.85 -8.04 -9.71
N ILE A 115 15.02 -7.38 -10.87
CA ILE A 115 14.23 -6.22 -11.24
C ILE A 115 12.79 -6.68 -11.57
N VAL A 116 11.83 -6.15 -10.83
CA VAL A 116 10.40 -6.36 -11.06
C VAL A 116 9.73 -5.01 -11.29
N VAL A 117 8.98 -4.90 -12.39
CA VAL A 117 8.14 -3.74 -12.70
C VAL A 117 6.72 -4.25 -12.93
N GLN A 118 5.85 -4.03 -11.99
CA GLN A 118 4.48 -4.55 -11.99
C GLN A 118 3.47 -3.41 -12.07
N GLU A 119 2.60 -3.40 -13.09
CA GLU A 119 1.47 -2.46 -13.11
C GLU A 119 0.52 -2.78 -11.96
N ILE A 120 0.18 -1.77 -11.19
CA ILE A 120 -0.90 -1.86 -10.22
C ILE A 120 -2.21 -1.68 -10.98
N ILE A 121 -2.86 -2.78 -11.22
CA ILE A 121 -4.16 -2.78 -11.91
C ILE A 121 -5.20 -2.30 -10.92
N ASP A 122 -5.84 -1.19 -11.26
CA ASP A 122 -7.06 -0.78 -10.56
C ASP A 122 -8.15 -1.83 -10.81
N THR A 123 -8.51 -2.55 -9.76
CA THR A 123 -9.55 -3.57 -9.81
C THR A 123 -10.97 -2.99 -9.71
N ASN A 124 -11.11 -1.70 -9.93
CA ASN A 124 -12.33 -0.93 -9.68
C ASN A 124 -13.58 -1.36 -10.47
N ASN A 125 -13.51 -2.30 -11.36
CA ASN A 125 -14.68 -2.78 -12.12
C ASN A 125 -14.75 -4.31 -12.22
N ILE A 126 -13.95 -5.02 -11.41
CA ILE A 126 -13.96 -6.48 -11.38
C ILE A 126 -14.64 -6.91 -10.08
N PRO A 127 -15.71 -7.73 -10.13
CA PRO A 127 -16.31 -8.28 -8.94
C PRO A 127 -15.25 -9.03 -8.13
N ARG A 128 -15.08 -8.63 -6.87
CA ARG A 128 -14.15 -9.30 -5.96
C ARG A 128 -14.80 -10.55 -5.38
N ILE A 129 -13.99 -11.58 -5.22
CA ILE A 129 -14.40 -12.78 -4.49
C ILE A 129 -13.83 -12.64 -3.08
N ASN A 130 -14.72 -12.62 -2.11
CA ASN A 130 -14.36 -12.70 -0.69
C ASN A 130 -14.53 -14.15 -0.21
N TYR A 131 -13.67 -14.56 0.71
CA TYR A 131 -13.65 -15.88 1.29
C TYR A 131 -13.87 -15.80 2.80
N ASP A 132 -14.31 -16.88 3.41
CA ASP A 132 -14.39 -16.99 4.86
C ASP A 132 -12.99 -17.05 5.49
N SER A 133 -12.92 -17.11 6.82
CA SER A 133 -11.67 -17.15 7.57
C SER A 133 -10.78 -18.38 7.27
N ASN A 134 -11.33 -19.41 6.64
CA ASN A 134 -10.61 -20.60 6.24
C ASN A 134 -10.12 -20.56 4.78
N GLY A 135 -10.44 -19.50 4.06
CA GLY A 135 -10.17 -19.35 2.63
C GLY A 135 -11.13 -20.15 1.74
N GLU A 136 -12.29 -20.55 2.28
CA GLU A 136 -13.32 -21.30 1.60
C GLU A 136 -14.56 -20.43 1.35
N ASN A 137 -15.58 -21.01 0.70
CA ASN A 137 -16.91 -20.38 0.47
C ASN A 137 -16.81 -19.00 -0.21
N GLY A 138 -16.11 -18.95 -1.34
CA GLY A 138 -15.97 -17.73 -2.12
C GLY A 138 -17.33 -17.16 -2.55
N HIS A 139 -17.56 -15.88 -2.26
CA HIS A 139 -18.74 -15.13 -2.67
C HIS A 139 -18.35 -13.79 -3.29
N TRP A 140 -19.15 -13.27 -4.16
CA TRP A 140 -18.92 -11.96 -4.74
C TRP A 140 -19.17 -10.87 -3.69
N LEU A 141 -18.17 -10.01 -3.52
CA LEU A 141 -18.29 -8.82 -2.68
C LEU A 141 -18.55 -7.62 -3.58
N LEU A 142 -19.78 -7.11 -3.54
CA LEU A 142 -20.19 -5.91 -4.29
C LEU A 142 -20.29 -4.75 -3.33
N GLU A 143 -19.34 -3.84 -3.41
CA GLU A 143 -19.27 -2.67 -2.54
C GLU A 143 -19.60 -1.38 -3.30
N PRO A 144 -20.16 -0.38 -2.61
CA PRO A 144 -20.44 0.92 -3.19
C PRO A 144 -19.16 1.68 -3.51
N SER A 145 -19.28 2.75 -4.29
CA SER A 145 -18.19 3.72 -4.44
C SER A 145 -17.81 4.30 -3.09
N ARG A 146 -16.51 4.35 -2.82
CA ARG A 146 -15.92 4.96 -1.63
C ARG A 146 -14.58 5.60 -1.98
N ILE A 147 -14.19 6.59 -1.18
CA ILE A 147 -12.90 7.26 -1.26
C ILE A 147 -12.12 6.94 0.02
N ASN A 148 -10.88 6.48 -0.11
CA ASN A 148 -9.95 6.49 1.01
C ASN A 148 -9.26 7.85 1.08
N TYR A 149 -9.55 8.61 2.13
CA TYR A 149 -8.96 9.92 2.38
C TYR A 149 -7.62 9.84 3.14
N ALA A 150 -7.32 8.70 3.78
CA ALA A 150 -6.01 8.46 4.35
C ALA A 150 -5.01 8.14 3.24
N THR A 151 -4.12 9.08 2.95
CA THR A 151 -3.04 8.90 1.98
C THR A 151 -1.96 7.97 2.53
N TYR A 152 -1.15 7.35 1.67
CA TYR A 152 -0.09 6.42 2.06
C TYR A 152 -0.60 5.28 2.96
N SER A 153 -1.71 4.66 2.58
CA SER A 153 -2.33 3.61 3.41
C SER A 153 -1.44 2.38 3.62
N SER A 154 -0.54 2.10 2.70
CA SER A 154 0.44 1.01 2.81
C SER A 154 1.71 1.39 3.56
N ASP A 155 2.06 2.69 3.61
CA ASP A 155 3.23 3.18 4.33
C ASP A 155 2.87 4.20 5.41
N ILE A 156 2.58 3.72 6.60
CA ILE A 156 2.20 4.55 7.76
C ILE A 156 3.37 5.45 8.23
N ASN A 157 4.59 5.20 7.77
CA ASN A 157 5.73 6.07 8.07
C ASN A 157 5.50 7.50 7.56
N GLU A 158 4.85 7.65 6.41
CA GLU A 158 4.54 8.94 5.77
C GLU A 158 3.45 9.75 6.51
N TRP A 159 2.74 9.12 7.47
CA TRP A 159 1.74 9.84 8.25
C TRP A 159 2.38 10.82 9.23
N SER A 160 1.70 11.94 9.43
CA SER A 160 2.16 12.98 10.36
C SER A 160 2.30 12.45 11.79
N GLU A 161 3.25 13.00 12.51
CA GLU A 161 3.46 12.72 13.93
C GLU A 161 2.85 13.82 14.80
N VAL A 162 2.04 13.41 15.76
CA VAL A 162 1.40 14.31 16.73
C VAL A 162 1.86 13.90 18.12
N ILE A 163 2.74 14.70 18.70
CA ILE A 163 3.46 14.33 19.93
C ILE A 163 3.26 15.40 21.02
N SER A 164 2.99 14.93 22.24
CA SER A 164 3.06 15.71 23.46
C SER A 164 3.67 14.84 24.57
N ASN A 165 4.87 15.19 25.00
CA ASN A 165 5.65 14.42 26.00
C ASN A 165 5.87 12.96 25.61
N GLY A 166 6.28 12.72 24.36
CA GLY A 166 6.48 11.37 23.84
C GLY A 166 7.51 11.28 22.74
N THR A 167 7.70 10.11 22.20
CA THR A 167 8.58 9.83 21.05
C THR A 167 7.89 8.87 20.08
N ILE A 168 8.23 8.99 18.80
CA ILE A 168 7.85 8.06 17.74
C ILE A 168 9.11 7.68 16.96
N THR A 169 9.27 6.40 16.72
CA THR A 169 10.23 5.87 15.74
C THR A 169 9.45 4.97 14.79
N SER A 170 9.59 5.21 13.50
CA SER A 170 8.92 4.43 12.47
C SER A 170 9.90 3.86 11.46
N THR A 171 9.60 2.67 10.92
CA THR A 171 10.42 1.98 9.91
C THR A 171 9.48 1.36 8.87
N SER A 172 9.56 1.86 7.63
CA SER A 172 8.80 1.33 6.48
C SER A 172 9.30 -0.06 6.10
N ASN A 173 8.44 -0.85 5.46
CA ASN A 173 8.77 -2.14 4.86
C ASN A 173 9.45 -3.12 5.85
N TYR A 174 9.04 -3.08 7.11
CA TYR A 174 9.69 -3.83 8.19
C TYR A 174 9.29 -5.31 8.22
N ALA A 175 8.06 -5.63 7.86
CA ALA A 175 7.52 -6.99 7.97
C ALA A 175 6.43 -7.26 6.93
N LEU A 176 6.05 -8.53 6.77
CA LEU A 176 4.93 -8.92 5.91
C LEU A 176 3.61 -8.34 6.44
N ALA A 177 2.91 -7.64 5.56
CA ALA A 177 1.57 -7.12 5.77
C ALA A 177 0.49 -8.18 5.48
N PRO A 178 -0.80 -7.93 5.79
CA PRO A 178 -1.89 -8.86 5.49
C PRO A 178 -2.07 -9.25 4.02
N ASN A 179 -1.57 -8.44 3.08
CA ASN A 179 -1.58 -8.75 1.65
C ASN A 179 -0.47 -9.73 1.23
N GLY A 180 0.45 -10.10 2.14
CA GLY A 180 1.58 -10.99 1.88
C GLY A 180 2.84 -10.27 1.37
N GLU A 181 2.80 -8.96 1.22
CA GLU A 181 3.93 -8.14 0.79
C GLU A 181 4.70 -7.57 2.00
N ASN A 182 5.97 -7.23 1.81
CA ASN A 182 6.80 -6.64 2.87
C ASN A 182 6.56 -5.13 2.96
N GLU A 183 5.37 -4.73 3.40
CA GLU A 183 4.90 -3.34 3.42
C GLU A 183 4.50 -2.84 4.81
N ALA A 184 4.54 -3.68 5.83
CA ALA A 184 4.14 -3.26 7.17
C ALA A 184 5.14 -2.26 7.75
N THR A 185 4.64 -1.15 8.28
CA THR A 185 5.42 -0.16 9.02
C THR A 185 5.53 -0.58 10.48
N ARG A 186 6.76 -0.67 11.01
CA ARG A 186 6.98 -0.79 12.46
C ARG A 186 6.89 0.57 13.10
N LEU A 187 6.16 0.65 14.20
CA LEU A 187 6.00 1.84 15.02
C LEU A 187 6.40 1.54 16.45
N GLN A 188 7.35 2.31 16.97
CA GLN A 188 7.72 2.33 18.38
C GLN A 188 7.30 3.69 18.93
N LEU A 189 6.31 3.70 19.81
CA LEU A 189 5.70 4.90 20.36
C LEU A 189 5.82 4.88 21.89
N ASN A 190 6.17 6.02 22.47
CA ASN A 190 6.23 6.15 23.93
C ASN A 190 5.63 7.49 24.35
N SER A 191 4.77 7.48 25.37
CA SER A 191 4.35 8.68 26.11
C SER A 191 3.77 8.29 27.47
N THR A 192 4.31 8.82 28.55
CA THR A 192 3.84 8.53 29.92
C THR A 192 2.81 9.54 30.43
N THR A 193 2.76 10.76 29.90
CA THR A 193 1.94 11.85 30.42
C THR A 193 1.22 12.65 29.35
N GLY A 194 1.21 12.20 28.11
CA GLY A 194 0.63 12.90 26.97
C GLY A 194 0.20 11.94 25.89
N TYR A 195 0.68 12.17 24.69
CA TYR A 195 0.40 11.31 23.55
C TYR A 195 1.56 11.26 22.56
N ALA A 196 1.63 10.15 21.85
CA ALA A 196 2.47 9.94 20.68
C ALA A 196 1.62 9.20 19.63
N LEU A 197 1.19 9.89 18.59
CA LEU A 197 0.20 9.42 17.63
C LEU A 197 0.69 9.58 16.20
N LYS A 198 0.42 8.57 15.36
CA LYS A 198 0.41 8.73 13.90
C LYS A 198 -0.95 9.26 13.47
N SER A 199 -0.94 10.21 12.52
CA SER A 199 -2.12 10.93 12.06
C SER A 199 -2.18 10.93 10.54
N ALA A 200 -3.27 10.40 9.98
CA ALA A 200 -3.58 10.54 8.57
C ALA A 200 -4.00 11.97 8.23
N THR A 201 -4.02 12.28 6.93
CA THR A 201 -4.49 13.55 6.42
C THR A 201 -5.94 13.81 6.86
N THR A 202 -6.19 15.04 7.31
CA THR A 202 -7.54 15.48 7.67
C THR A 202 -8.34 15.89 6.46
N THR A 203 -9.65 15.62 6.49
CA THR A 203 -10.61 16.08 5.49
C THR A 203 -11.89 16.58 6.18
N SER A 204 -12.79 17.21 5.45
CA SER A 204 -14.05 17.71 6.00
C SER A 204 -15.20 16.83 5.53
N PHE A 205 -15.93 16.28 6.48
CA PHE A 205 -17.19 15.57 6.24
C PHE A 205 -18.36 16.33 6.88
N ASN A 206 -19.53 16.18 6.28
CA ASN A 206 -20.79 16.65 6.85
C ASN A 206 -21.59 15.52 7.50
N ASP A 207 -21.19 14.28 7.27
CA ASP A 207 -21.85 13.06 7.68
C ASP A 207 -20.91 12.14 8.48
N ASP A 208 -21.38 10.94 8.79
CA ASP A 208 -20.63 9.91 9.48
C ASP A 208 -19.47 9.40 8.63
N TYR A 209 -18.41 8.98 9.29
CA TYR A 209 -17.25 8.37 8.66
C TYR A 209 -16.72 7.19 9.47
N TYR A 210 -15.92 6.37 8.81
CA TYR A 210 -15.28 5.22 9.41
C TYR A 210 -13.76 5.29 9.26
N ILE A 211 -13.09 4.88 10.32
CA ILE A 211 -11.65 4.62 10.36
C ILE A 211 -11.47 3.12 10.32
N SER A 212 -10.52 2.64 9.55
CA SER A 212 -10.04 1.26 9.65
C SER A 212 -8.53 1.16 9.46
N ILE A 213 -7.91 0.19 10.13
CA ILE A 213 -6.47 -0.06 10.07
C ILE A 213 -6.17 -1.50 10.49
N TYR A 214 -5.14 -2.09 9.90
CA TYR A 214 -4.58 -3.34 10.35
C TYR A 214 -3.44 -3.08 11.31
N LEU A 215 -3.52 -3.69 12.50
CA LEU A 215 -2.50 -3.60 13.54
C LEU A 215 -2.11 -5.01 14.00
N LYS A 216 -0.86 -5.13 14.45
CA LYS A 216 -0.30 -6.33 15.04
C LYS A 216 0.74 -5.93 16.08
N SER A 217 0.75 -6.58 17.25
CA SER A 217 1.86 -6.44 18.19
C SER A 217 3.14 -7.02 17.59
N ASN A 218 4.23 -6.28 17.64
CA ASN A 218 5.55 -6.73 17.21
C ASN A 218 6.29 -7.46 18.33
N THR A 219 5.61 -7.67 19.48
CA THR A 219 6.09 -8.46 20.61
C THR A 219 5.28 -9.74 20.75
N THR A 220 5.60 -10.57 21.75
CA THR A 220 4.81 -11.78 22.09
C THR A 220 3.57 -11.45 22.91
N GLU A 221 3.47 -10.22 23.44
CA GLU A 221 2.41 -9.79 24.34
C GLU A 221 1.38 -8.94 23.61
N ASN A 222 0.18 -8.88 24.17
CA ASN A 222 -0.85 -7.93 23.72
C ASN A 222 -0.44 -6.52 24.13
N GLN A 223 -0.86 -5.53 23.33
CA GLN A 223 -0.62 -4.12 23.61
C GLN A 223 -1.91 -3.31 23.44
N GLU A 224 -2.09 -2.28 24.28
CA GLU A 224 -3.27 -1.43 24.24
C GLU A 224 -3.01 -0.17 23.42
N VAL A 225 -3.64 -0.08 22.25
CA VAL A 225 -3.51 1.03 21.30
C VAL A 225 -4.74 1.89 21.30
N ALA A 226 -4.59 3.20 21.47
CA ALA A 226 -5.66 4.15 21.29
C ALA A 226 -5.90 4.43 19.81
N ILE A 227 -7.17 4.32 19.36
CA ILE A 227 -7.59 4.78 18.02
C ILE A 227 -8.58 5.92 18.24
N TYR A 228 -8.39 7.02 17.53
CA TYR A 228 -9.08 8.25 17.79
C TYR A 228 -9.44 8.99 16.50
N GLY A 229 -10.71 9.34 16.37
CA GLY A 229 -11.24 10.25 15.37
C GLY A 229 -12.09 11.35 16.04
N ARG A 230 -12.45 12.39 15.30
CA ARG A 230 -13.25 13.48 15.85
C ARG A 230 -14.63 12.98 16.28
N ASN A 231 -15.10 13.48 17.43
CA ASN A 231 -16.37 13.10 18.07
C ASN A 231 -16.53 11.60 18.36
N SER A 232 -15.53 10.78 18.06
CA SER A 232 -15.48 9.43 18.59
C SER A 232 -14.93 9.45 20.01
N LEU A 233 -15.48 8.61 20.85
CA LEU A 233 -14.81 8.29 22.10
C LEU A 233 -13.47 7.66 21.72
N THR A 234 -12.38 8.17 22.26
CA THR A 234 -11.10 7.48 22.15
C THR A 234 -11.26 6.12 22.81
N ILE A 235 -11.02 5.08 22.06
CA ILE A 235 -11.18 3.71 22.53
C ILE A 235 -9.81 3.07 22.49
N SER A 236 -9.43 2.43 23.58
CA SER A 236 -8.28 1.54 23.62
C SER A 236 -8.68 0.19 23.04
N TYR A 237 -7.83 -0.33 22.18
CA TYR A 237 -8.01 -1.61 21.54
C TYR A 237 -6.84 -2.53 21.89
N THR A 238 -7.15 -3.77 22.25
CA THR A 238 -6.14 -4.80 22.47
C THR A 238 -5.63 -5.32 21.13
N VAL A 239 -4.38 -5.01 20.82
CA VAL A 239 -3.66 -5.48 19.63
C VAL A 239 -2.84 -6.70 20.01
N THR A 240 -3.14 -7.83 19.37
CA THR A 240 -2.49 -9.11 19.62
C THR A 240 -1.27 -9.34 18.69
N PRO A 241 -0.43 -10.37 18.92
CA PRO A 241 0.63 -10.77 18.00
C PRO A 241 0.15 -11.36 16.65
N GLN A 242 -1.14 -11.27 16.36
CA GLN A 242 -1.73 -11.64 15.08
C GLN A 242 -2.28 -10.40 14.39
N TRP A 243 -2.28 -10.34 13.06
CA TRP A 243 -2.89 -9.27 12.30
C TRP A 243 -4.40 -9.19 12.58
N GLN A 244 -4.86 -8.01 12.95
CA GLN A 244 -6.26 -7.70 13.21
C GLN A 244 -6.64 -6.41 12.49
N ARG A 245 -7.83 -6.36 11.90
CA ARG A 245 -8.40 -5.13 11.36
C ARG A 245 -9.30 -4.50 12.41
N PHE A 246 -8.98 -3.27 12.79
CA PHE A 246 -9.79 -2.46 13.69
C PHE A 246 -10.63 -1.49 12.87
N THR A 247 -11.91 -1.31 13.26
CA THR A 247 -12.83 -0.38 12.62
C THR A 247 -13.49 0.47 13.68
N VAL A 248 -13.57 1.79 13.45
CA VAL A 248 -14.14 2.76 14.37
C VAL A 248 -15.13 3.63 13.63
N ALA A 249 -16.39 3.61 14.09
CA ALA A 249 -17.42 4.52 13.63
C ALA A 249 -17.21 5.90 14.27
N CYS A 250 -17.18 6.93 13.45
CA CYS A 250 -17.04 8.31 13.91
C CYS A 250 -18.18 9.16 13.38
N ASN A 251 -18.99 9.68 14.30
CA ASN A 251 -20.09 10.57 13.93
C ASN A 251 -19.58 12.00 13.84
N ASN A 252 -19.83 12.67 12.74
CA ASN A 252 -19.40 14.03 12.53
C ASN A 252 -20.58 14.93 12.12
N SER A 253 -21.03 15.76 13.03
CA SER A 253 -22.10 16.72 12.76
C SER A 253 -21.63 17.96 12.01
N SER A 254 -20.35 18.28 12.03
CA SER A 254 -19.68 19.32 11.23
C SER A 254 -18.17 19.39 11.53
N GLY A 255 -17.36 19.67 10.53
CA GLY A 255 -15.94 20.00 10.69
C GLY A 255 -14.99 18.99 10.07
N SER A 256 -13.73 18.95 10.54
CA SER A 256 -12.69 18.07 9.98
C SER A 256 -12.76 16.67 10.59
N ALA A 257 -12.82 15.67 9.76
CA ALA A 257 -12.54 14.29 10.12
C ALA A 257 -11.02 14.08 10.18
N PHE A 258 -10.57 13.30 11.14
CA PHE A 258 -9.16 12.91 11.25
C PHE A 258 -9.06 11.49 11.78
N PHE A 259 -7.92 10.89 11.52
CA PHE A 259 -7.60 9.55 11.97
C PHE A 259 -6.27 9.56 12.70
N ASN A 260 -6.29 9.30 13.99
CA ASN A 260 -5.09 9.18 14.82
C ASN A 260 -5.08 7.83 15.55
N PHE A 261 -3.90 7.28 15.76
CA PHE A 261 -3.73 6.09 16.60
C PHE A 261 -2.34 6.07 17.25
N GLY A 262 -2.21 5.36 18.35
CA GLY A 262 -0.96 5.21 19.09
C GLY A 262 -1.14 5.23 20.60
N VAL A 263 -0.20 5.85 21.29
CA VAL A 263 -0.24 6.06 22.75
C VAL A 263 -1.04 7.32 23.10
N PHE A 264 -1.99 7.18 24.00
CA PHE A 264 -2.72 8.32 24.58
C PHE A 264 -2.93 8.06 26.07
N SER A 265 -2.05 8.60 26.91
CA SER A 265 -1.93 8.24 28.34
C SER A 265 -3.21 8.43 29.19
N THR A 266 -4.15 9.27 28.74
CA THR A 266 -5.42 9.51 29.46
C THR A 266 -6.53 8.55 29.06
N PHE A 267 -6.31 7.64 28.10
CA PHE A 267 -7.35 6.75 27.54
C PHE A 267 -7.07 5.26 27.74
N GLY A 268 -6.23 4.91 28.69
CA GLY A 268 -5.99 3.52 29.06
C GLY A 268 -5.14 2.71 28.06
N SER A 269 -4.49 3.37 27.10
CA SER A 269 -3.50 2.73 26.25
C SER A 269 -2.20 2.48 27.02
N ASP A 270 -1.41 1.53 26.55
CA ASP A 270 -0.05 1.37 27.03
C ASP A 270 0.76 2.64 26.80
N THR A 271 1.75 2.87 27.66
CA THR A 271 2.63 4.04 27.55
C THR A 271 3.83 3.80 26.64
N ASP A 272 4.03 2.56 26.22
CA ASP A 272 5.14 2.13 25.38
C ASP A 272 4.66 1.02 24.43
N LEU A 273 4.71 1.27 23.14
CA LEU A 273 4.21 0.38 22.11
C LEU A 273 5.31 0.02 21.11
N ASP A 274 5.34 -1.24 20.71
CA ASP A 274 6.06 -1.75 19.54
C ASP A 274 5.10 -2.56 18.68
N ILE A 275 4.56 -1.93 17.64
CA ILE A 275 3.49 -2.48 16.80
C ILE A 275 3.84 -2.41 15.32
N LEU A 276 3.19 -3.25 14.54
CA LEU A 276 3.14 -3.17 13.09
C LEU A 276 1.80 -2.59 12.66
N ALA A 277 1.83 -1.68 11.69
CA ALA A 277 0.66 -1.02 11.14
C ALA A 277 0.66 -1.08 9.62
N TRP A 278 -0.54 -1.25 9.02
CA TRP A 278 -0.74 -1.29 7.58
C TRP A 278 -2.21 -1.04 7.21
N GLY A 279 -2.47 -0.57 6.00
CA GLY A 279 -3.81 -0.52 5.42
C GLY A 279 -4.73 0.47 6.12
N GLY A 280 -4.23 1.67 6.45
CA GLY A 280 -5.04 2.72 7.05
C GLY A 280 -6.07 3.27 6.07
N GLN A 281 -7.32 3.44 6.51
CA GLN A 281 -8.42 3.95 5.69
C GLN A 281 -9.30 4.90 6.49
N LEU A 282 -9.63 6.02 5.87
CA LEU A 282 -10.60 7.01 6.33
C LEU A 282 -11.63 7.19 5.22
N GLU A 283 -12.88 6.83 5.46
CA GLU A 283 -13.93 6.87 4.46
C GLU A 283 -15.24 7.45 5.01
N GLU A 284 -15.97 8.19 4.18
CA GLU A 284 -17.31 8.65 4.50
C GLU A 284 -18.32 7.52 4.25
N GLY A 285 -19.21 7.29 5.22
CA GLY A 285 -20.26 6.27 5.12
C GLY A 285 -20.68 5.70 6.46
N SER A 286 -21.64 4.77 6.42
CA SER A 286 -22.26 4.15 7.60
C SER A 286 -21.57 2.85 8.06
N TYR A 287 -20.55 2.38 7.33
CA TYR A 287 -19.75 1.19 7.66
C TYR A 287 -18.40 1.23 6.94
N ALA A 288 -17.43 0.49 7.49
CA ALA A 288 -16.13 0.33 6.86
C ALA A 288 -16.22 -0.67 5.70
N THR A 289 -15.75 -0.25 4.51
CA THR A 289 -15.62 -1.13 3.35
C THR A 289 -14.25 -1.82 3.35
N SER A 290 -13.99 -2.71 2.39
CA SER A 290 -12.67 -3.31 2.24
C SER A 290 -11.62 -2.24 1.90
N LEU A 291 -10.36 -2.53 2.17
CA LEU A 291 -9.27 -1.58 1.97
C LEU A 291 -9.21 -1.08 0.52
N ILE A 292 -9.10 0.23 0.39
CA ILE A 292 -8.79 0.95 -0.85
C ILE A 292 -7.36 1.47 -0.69
N PRO A 293 -6.37 0.83 -1.31
CA PRO A 293 -4.98 1.24 -1.15
C PRO A 293 -4.74 2.63 -1.73
N THR A 294 -4.09 3.48 -0.96
CA THR A 294 -3.54 4.76 -1.42
C THR A 294 -2.01 4.65 -1.38
N LEU A 295 -1.40 4.64 -2.54
CA LEU A 295 0.04 4.36 -2.68
C LEU A 295 0.89 5.63 -2.67
N THR A 296 0.23 6.78 -2.78
CA THR A 296 0.89 8.10 -2.86
C THR A 296 0.21 9.09 -1.92
N GLY A 297 0.69 10.32 -1.89
CA GLY A 297 0.07 11.43 -1.15
C GLY A 297 -1.31 11.89 -1.66
N SER A 298 -1.96 11.10 -2.51
CA SER A 298 -3.29 11.38 -3.04
C SER A 298 -4.32 10.41 -2.49
N THR A 299 -5.57 10.88 -2.40
CA THR A 299 -6.73 10.01 -2.10
C THR A 299 -7.02 9.08 -3.27
N GLU A 300 -7.62 7.93 -3.00
CA GLU A 300 -8.00 6.96 -4.03
C GLU A 300 -9.50 6.65 -3.94
N THR A 301 -10.13 6.52 -5.11
CA THR A 301 -11.56 6.22 -5.22
C THR A 301 -11.77 4.83 -5.79
N ARG A 302 -12.43 3.95 -5.04
CA ARG A 302 -13.01 2.75 -5.61
C ARG A 302 -14.37 3.07 -6.20
N ALA A 303 -14.57 2.80 -7.50
CA ALA A 303 -15.87 2.87 -8.13
C ALA A 303 -16.84 1.82 -7.55
N THR A 304 -18.14 2.03 -7.70
CA THR A 304 -19.15 1.01 -7.39
C THR A 304 -18.85 -0.26 -8.17
N GLU A 305 -18.77 -1.36 -7.48
CA GLU A 305 -18.55 -2.67 -8.12
C GLU A 305 -19.80 -3.13 -8.83
N THR A 306 -19.64 -3.63 -10.04
CA THR A 306 -20.72 -4.15 -10.87
C THR A 306 -20.30 -5.48 -11.49
N ALA A 307 -21.27 -6.34 -11.74
CA ALA A 307 -21.06 -7.64 -12.41
C ALA A 307 -21.77 -7.68 -13.76
N ASN A 308 -21.70 -6.60 -14.53
CA ASN A 308 -22.34 -6.53 -15.83
C ASN A 308 -21.56 -7.34 -16.88
N GLY A 309 -22.28 -8.13 -17.68
CA GLY A 309 -21.67 -8.92 -18.75
C GLY A 309 -20.88 -10.15 -18.26
N ALA A 310 -21.13 -10.61 -17.03
CA ALA A 310 -20.43 -11.75 -16.40
C ALA A 310 -20.88 -13.13 -16.94
N GLY A 311 -21.62 -13.20 -18.02
CA GLY A 311 -22.02 -14.45 -18.67
C GLY A 311 -22.08 -14.33 -20.18
N SER A 312 -21.91 -15.45 -20.89
CA SER A 312 -22.08 -15.54 -22.32
C SER A 312 -23.14 -16.56 -22.68
N ALA A 313 -23.68 -16.48 -23.89
CA ALA A 313 -24.62 -17.47 -24.41
C ALA A 313 -24.05 -18.91 -24.47
N GLU A 314 -22.72 -19.04 -24.43
CA GLU A 314 -22.05 -20.34 -24.39
C GLU A 314 -22.09 -20.97 -22.99
N LEU A 315 -22.20 -20.13 -21.94
CA LEU A 315 -22.25 -20.56 -20.55
C LEU A 315 -23.67 -20.72 -20.02
N ILE A 316 -24.65 -20.10 -20.68
CA ILE A 316 -26.04 -20.07 -20.24
C ILE A 316 -26.90 -20.80 -21.26
N ASN A 317 -27.48 -21.95 -20.87
CA ASN A 317 -28.51 -22.62 -21.67
C ASN A 317 -29.84 -21.85 -21.50
N SER A 318 -30.31 -21.18 -22.56
CA SER A 318 -31.51 -20.36 -22.52
C SER A 318 -32.83 -21.19 -22.60
N THR A 319 -32.73 -22.50 -22.83
CA THR A 319 -33.89 -23.39 -22.99
C THR A 319 -34.22 -24.14 -21.71
N GLU A 320 -33.27 -24.31 -20.81
CA GLU A 320 -33.50 -25.00 -19.53
C GLU A 320 -32.41 -24.56 -18.53
N GLY A 321 -32.78 -24.35 -17.27
CA GLY A 321 -31.86 -23.98 -16.20
C GLY A 321 -32.60 -23.58 -14.94
N VAL A 322 -31.81 -23.44 -13.86
CA VAL A 322 -32.26 -22.89 -12.59
C VAL A 322 -31.38 -21.71 -12.24
N LEU A 323 -31.98 -20.56 -11.98
CA LEU A 323 -31.27 -19.43 -11.37
C LEU A 323 -31.36 -19.61 -9.85
N TYR A 324 -30.22 -19.83 -9.21
CA TYR A 324 -30.08 -19.80 -7.77
C TYR A 324 -29.25 -18.61 -7.36
N ALA A 325 -29.70 -17.84 -6.39
CA ALA A 325 -28.94 -16.74 -5.80
C ALA A 325 -29.07 -16.79 -4.29
N GLU A 326 -27.94 -16.71 -3.61
CA GLU A 326 -27.85 -16.48 -2.18
C GLU A 326 -27.23 -15.10 -1.98
N ILE A 327 -27.96 -14.21 -1.33
CA ILE A 327 -27.51 -12.82 -1.13
C ILE A 327 -27.62 -12.47 0.35
N ALA A 328 -26.65 -11.70 0.83
CA ALA A 328 -26.64 -11.11 2.15
C ALA A 328 -26.25 -9.63 2.04
N ALA A 329 -26.84 -8.79 2.88
CA ALA A 329 -26.40 -7.41 3.02
C ALA A 329 -25.07 -7.38 3.77
N LEU A 330 -24.13 -6.57 3.30
CA LEU A 330 -22.84 -6.38 3.97
C LEU A 330 -23.01 -5.68 5.32
N ALA A 331 -23.95 -4.73 5.39
CA ALA A 331 -24.37 -4.05 6.62
C ALA A 331 -25.83 -3.59 6.48
N ASP A 332 -26.50 -3.42 7.63
CA ASP A 332 -27.81 -2.77 7.68
C ASP A 332 -27.60 -1.24 7.82
N ASP A 333 -27.85 -0.52 6.77
CA ASP A 333 -27.79 0.95 6.76
C ASP A 333 -29.16 1.62 7.03
N GLY A 334 -30.15 0.84 7.44
CA GLY A 334 -31.52 1.28 7.71
C GLY A 334 -32.33 1.64 6.47
N THR A 335 -31.81 1.38 5.26
CA THR A 335 -32.49 1.70 4.00
C THR A 335 -33.21 0.44 3.47
N ASN A 336 -34.54 0.50 3.36
CA ASN A 336 -35.28 -0.56 2.68
C ASN A 336 -34.98 -0.54 1.19
N ARG A 337 -34.34 -1.59 0.69
CA ARG A 337 -34.10 -1.83 -0.73
C ARG A 337 -35.07 -2.86 -1.24
N THR A 338 -35.99 -2.44 -2.09
CA THR A 338 -36.94 -3.30 -2.80
C THR A 338 -36.39 -3.69 -4.16
#